data_e099206955119d9ced9077e38c53f5aa
#
_entry.id   e099206955119d9ced9077e38c53f5aa
#
_cell.length_a   1.000
_cell.length_b   1.000
_cell.length_c   1.000
_cell.angle_alpha   90.00
_cell.angle_beta   90.00
_cell.angle_gamma   90.00
#
_symmetry.space_group_name_H-M   'P 1'
#
loop_
_entity.id
_entity.type
_entity.pdbx_description
1 polymer ?
#
loop_
_entity_poly.entity_id
_entity_poly.type
_entity_poly.pdbx_seq_one_letter_code
_entity_poly.pdbx_strand_id
1 'polypeptide(L)'
;GTNPQEIESKWCNRLIYGDNLLAMQALLTGDKSSNLEALRGKVDLIYIDPPFDSKADYRTKITLPGNEITQKPTTFEQFGYSDLWQKGTVSYLEYMYPRLLLMRELLSDKGSIYVHIDWHVGHYIKILLDDIFGKENFRNEIVWKYTGSLQPKFDFARKHDIIFRYSKNNSVIFNPQFVDYSEKTIARFDNIDESGRYKLTYRDGKVYKTYMKEGKPIEDVWIEQINNDVLDIPIEKKNAKENVDY
;
A
#
# COMPACT_ATOMS: atom_id res chain seq x y z
N GLY A 1 34.37 -7.16 -18.47
CA GLY A 1 33.86 -8.13 -17.54
C GLY A 1 33.76 -7.47 -16.20
N THR A 2 32.55 -7.32 -15.66
CA THR A 2 32.27 -6.83 -14.30
C THR A 2 32.80 -7.86 -13.29
N ASN A 3 33.57 -7.39 -12.32
CA ASN A 3 34.19 -8.22 -11.29
C ASN A 3 33.08 -8.84 -10.44
N PRO A 4 33.03 -10.18 -10.22
CA PRO A 4 32.02 -10.84 -9.40
C PRO A 4 31.90 -10.27 -7.99
N GLN A 5 32.96 -9.73 -7.41
CA GLN A 5 32.97 -9.10 -6.08
C GLN A 5 32.22 -7.75 -6.03
N GLU A 6 32.04 -7.06 -7.16
CA GLU A 6 31.25 -5.83 -7.22
C GLU A 6 29.74 -6.08 -7.26
N ILE A 7 29.33 -7.30 -7.60
CA ILE A 7 27.91 -7.70 -7.66
C ILE A 7 27.39 -8.04 -6.26
N GLU A 8 28.25 -8.51 -5.35
CA GLU A 8 27.86 -8.89 -3.99
C GLU A 8 27.49 -7.72 -3.08
N SER A 9 27.87 -6.50 -3.42
CA SER A 9 27.60 -5.30 -2.59
C SER A 9 26.41 -4.44 -3.06
N LYS A 10 25.79 -4.76 -4.20
CA LYS A 10 24.64 -3.99 -4.70
C LYS A 10 23.34 -4.65 -4.32
N TRP A 11 22.48 -3.89 -3.62
CA TRP A 11 21.08 -4.24 -3.42
C TRP A 11 20.44 -4.65 -4.76
N CYS A 12 19.81 -5.80 -4.81
CA CYS A 12 19.03 -6.25 -5.96
C CYS A 12 17.58 -6.54 -5.53
N ASN A 13 16.65 -6.24 -6.42
CA ASN A 13 15.28 -6.63 -6.23
C ASN A 13 15.16 -8.16 -6.24
N ARG A 14 14.33 -8.70 -5.36
CA ARG A 14 14.11 -10.14 -5.23
C ARG A 14 12.64 -10.45 -5.44
N LEU A 15 12.36 -11.45 -6.27
CA LEU A 15 11.05 -12.08 -6.38
C LEU A 15 11.14 -13.43 -5.67
N ILE A 16 10.29 -13.62 -4.65
CA ILE A 16 10.25 -14.87 -3.88
C ILE A 16 8.92 -15.54 -4.19
N TYR A 17 8.99 -16.75 -4.75
CA TYR A 17 7.83 -17.56 -5.07
C TYR A 17 7.66 -18.68 -4.05
N GLY A 18 6.42 -18.87 -3.55
CA GLY A 18 6.08 -19.92 -2.60
C GLY A 18 5.08 -19.46 -1.54
N ASP A 19 4.90 -20.28 -0.50
CA ASP A 19 4.09 -19.91 0.65
C ASP A 19 4.69 -18.69 1.35
N ASN A 20 3.90 -17.62 1.48
CA ASN A 20 4.37 -16.36 2.02
C ASN A 20 4.73 -16.41 3.51
N LEU A 21 4.13 -17.33 4.28
CA LEU A 21 4.48 -17.52 5.69
C LEU A 21 5.90 -18.07 5.83
N LEU A 22 6.24 -19.09 5.01
CA LEU A 22 7.60 -19.66 4.95
C LEU A 22 8.60 -18.64 4.41
N ALA A 23 8.21 -17.89 3.36
CA ALA A 23 9.06 -16.84 2.81
C ALA A 23 9.38 -15.76 3.84
N MET A 24 8.41 -15.28 4.62
CA MET A 24 8.65 -14.32 5.69
C MET A 24 9.50 -14.87 6.83
N GLN A 25 9.34 -16.14 7.19
CA GLN A 25 10.21 -16.80 8.16
C GLN A 25 11.66 -16.84 7.68
N ALA A 26 11.89 -17.20 6.41
CA ALA A 26 13.22 -17.17 5.80
C ALA A 26 13.83 -15.75 5.78
N LEU A 27 13.02 -14.74 5.46
CA LEU A 27 13.44 -13.33 5.51
C LEU A 27 13.81 -12.89 6.93
N LEU A 28 13.12 -13.37 7.96
CA LEU A 28 13.44 -13.04 9.35
C LEU A 28 14.74 -13.67 9.84
N THR A 29 15.03 -14.90 9.42
CA THR A 29 16.20 -15.66 9.89
C THR A 29 17.41 -15.53 8.98
N GLY A 30 17.19 -15.21 7.71
CA GLY A 30 18.19 -15.31 6.66
C GLY A 30 18.47 -16.77 6.27
N ASP A 31 19.20 -16.96 5.18
CA ASP A 31 19.68 -18.27 4.74
C ASP A 31 21.03 -18.10 4.03
N LYS A 32 22.06 -18.69 4.63
CA LYS A 32 23.43 -18.61 4.09
C LYS A 32 23.58 -19.35 2.77
N SER A 33 22.78 -20.40 2.53
CA SER A 33 22.88 -21.21 1.30
C SER A 33 22.38 -20.47 0.06
N SER A 34 21.38 -19.58 0.24
CA SER A 34 20.80 -18.73 -0.82
C SER A 34 21.30 -17.29 -0.78
N ASN A 35 22.33 -16.99 0.04
CA ASN A 35 22.83 -15.63 0.26
C ASN A 35 21.70 -14.65 0.65
N LEU A 36 20.76 -15.12 1.46
CA LEU A 36 19.67 -14.31 1.98
C LEU A 36 20.05 -13.75 3.35
N GLU A 37 20.23 -12.45 3.43
CA GLU A 37 20.47 -11.76 4.68
C GLU A 37 19.22 -11.73 5.56
N ALA A 38 19.36 -11.85 6.88
CA ALA A 38 18.26 -11.67 7.81
C ALA A 38 17.76 -10.23 7.80
N LEU A 39 16.46 -10.04 7.59
CA LEU A 39 15.80 -8.75 7.49
C LEU A 39 14.96 -8.38 8.72
N ARG A 40 15.11 -9.10 9.84
CA ARG A 40 14.41 -8.73 11.09
C ARG A 40 14.74 -7.30 11.49
N GLY A 41 13.72 -6.47 11.63
CA GLY A 41 13.86 -5.07 12.02
C GLY A 41 14.56 -4.16 11.00
N LYS A 42 14.61 -4.56 9.71
CA LYS A 42 15.31 -3.80 8.65
C LYS A 42 14.41 -3.27 7.54
N VAL A 43 13.15 -3.68 7.49
CA VAL A 43 12.23 -3.29 6.42
C VAL A 43 11.52 -1.99 6.81
N ASP A 44 11.68 -0.94 6.03
CA ASP A 44 11.08 0.38 6.31
C ASP A 44 9.66 0.52 5.80
N LEU A 45 9.28 -0.23 4.77
CA LEU A 45 7.95 -0.20 4.18
C LEU A 45 7.46 -1.61 3.84
N ILE A 46 6.27 -1.93 4.31
CA ILE A 46 5.52 -3.09 3.87
C ILE A 46 4.19 -2.60 3.27
N TYR A 47 3.89 -3.03 2.05
CA TYR A 47 2.58 -2.87 1.44
C TYR A 47 2.02 -4.24 1.12
N ILE A 48 0.78 -4.48 1.52
CA ILE A 48 0.06 -5.71 1.19
C ILE A 48 -1.31 -5.40 0.61
N ASP A 49 -1.68 -6.20 -0.37
CA ASP A 49 -2.99 -6.26 -0.99
C ASP A 49 -3.44 -7.74 -0.91
N PRO A 50 -3.89 -8.19 0.27
CA PRO A 50 -4.25 -9.58 0.47
C PRO A 50 -5.55 -9.89 -0.26
N PRO A 51 -5.82 -11.16 -0.59
CA PRO A 51 -7.10 -11.53 -1.17
C PRO A 51 -8.24 -11.05 -0.26
N PHE A 52 -9.22 -10.38 -0.85
CA PHE A 52 -10.43 -9.96 -0.14
C PHE A 52 -11.36 -11.17 -0.01
N ASP A 53 -12.07 -11.28 1.11
CA ASP A 53 -13.09 -12.35 1.33
C ASP A 53 -14.34 -12.16 0.43
N SER A 54 -14.11 -11.77 -0.82
CA SER A 54 -15.18 -11.39 -1.75
C SER A 54 -15.92 -12.60 -2.36
N LYS A 55 -15.49 -13.84 -2.07
CA LYS A 55 -16.00 -15.07 -2.70
C LYS A 55 -15.96 -15.04 -4.22
N ALA A 56 -15.17 -14.13 -4.82
CA ALA A 56 -15.04 -14.00 -6.25
C ALA A 56 -14.21 -15.14 -6.83
N ASP A 57 -14.74 -15.76 -7.89
CA ASP A 57 -14.05 -16.82 -8.64
C ASP A 57 -13.00 -16.15 -9.56
N TYR A 58 -11.78 -16.02 -9.08
CA TYR A 58 -10.68 -15.43 -9.85
C TYR A 58 -10.22 -16.40 -10.95
N ARG A 59 -10.80 -16.25 -12.15
CA ARG A 59 -10.36 -16.98 -13.35
C ARG A 59 -9.52 -16.05 -14.21
N THR A 60 -8.29 -16.42 -14.45
CA THR A 60 -7.45 -15.69 -15.41
C THR A 60 -7.77 -16.16 -16.82
N LYS A 61 -8.31 -15.28 -17.66
CA LYS A 61 -8.52 -15.53 -19.09
C LYS A 61 -7.27 -15.08 -19.85
N ILE A 62 -6.64 -16.01 -20.52
CA ILE A 62 -5.53 -15.74 -21.43
C ILE A 62 -6.09 -15.83 -22.85
N THR A 63 -6.15 -14.71 -23.56
CA THR A 63 -6.57 -14.67 -24.96
C THR A 63 -5.34 -14.84 -25.86
N LEU A 64 -5.26 -15.97 -26.54
CA LEU A 64 -4.28 -16.22 -27.58
C LEU A 64 -4.91 -15.95 -28.97
N PRO A 65 -4.12 -15.63 -30.01
CA PRO A 65 -4.66 -15.51 -31.36
C PRO A 65 -5.35 -16.81 -31.78
N GLY A 66 -6.70 -16.76 -31.88
CA GLY A 66 -7.54 -17.89 -32.30
C GLY A 66 -8.02 -18.85 -31.21
N ASN A 67 -7.60 -18.68 -29.94
CA ASN A 67 -8.07 -19.49 -28.81
C ASN A 67 -8.15 -18.70 -27.51
N GLU A 68 -9.19 -18.98 -26.74
CA GLU A 68 -9.35 -18.45 -25.37
C GLU A 68 -9.05 -19.59 -24.37
N ILE A 69 -7.99 -19.42 -23.55
CA ILE A 69 -7.63 -20.35 -22.50
C ILE A 69 -8.11 -19.75 -21.18
N THR A 70 -9.08 -20.40 -20.56
CA THR A 70 -9.45 -20.08 -19.17
C THR A 70 -8.56 -20.89 -18.24
N GLN A 71 -7.57 -20.26 -17.64
CA GLN A 71 -6.74 -20.88 -16.64
C GLN A 71 -7.49 -20.89 -15.31
N LYS A 72 -7.77 -22.08 -14.80
CA LYS A 72 -8.22 -22.24 -13.42
C LYS A 72 -7.04 -21.99 -12.49
N PRO A 73 -7.30 -21.44 -11.29
CA PRO A 73 -6.24 -21.33 -10.28
C PRO A 73 -5.52 -22.66 -10.12
N THR A 74 -4.21 -22.64 -9.98
CA THR A 74 -3.43 -23.84 -9.71
C THR A 74 -3.94 -24.53 -8.44
N THR A 75 -3.69 -25.84 -8.28
CA THR A 75 -4.11 -26.58 -7.08
C THR A 75 -3.60 -25.90 -5.80
N PHE A 76 -2.42 -25.29 -5.83
CA PHE A 76 -1.89 -24.49 -4.72
C PHE A 76 -2.66 -23.21 -4.47
N GLU A 77 -3.06 -22.49 -5.51
CA GLU A 77 -3.92 -21.31 -5.40
C GLU A 77 -5.32 -21.69 -4.91
N GLN A 78 -5.88 -22.84 -5.38
CA GLN A 78 -7.15 -23.34 -4.87
C GLN A 78 -7.09 -23.74 -3.40
N PHE A 79 -6.01 -24.38 -2.93
CA PHE A 79 -5.82 -24.70 -1.51
C PHE A 79 -5.68 -23.43 -0.68
N GLY A 80 -5.00 -22.39 -1.19
CA GLY A 80 -4.88 -21.11 -0.52
C GLY A 80 -6.22 -20.36 -0.39
N TYR A 81 -7.13 -20.54 -1.35
CA TYR A 81 -8.35 -19.75 -1.43
C TYR A 81 -9.63 -20.49 -1.01
N SER A 82 -9.76 -21.79 -1.25
CA SER A 82 -11.03 -22.49 -1.05
C SER A 82 -11.22 -23.09 0.34
N ASP A 83 -10.16 -23.61 0.96
CA ASP A 83 -10.29 -24.31 2.24
C ASP A 83 -10.17 -23.39 3.47
N LEU A 84 -9.46 -22.27 3.34
CA LEU A 84 -9.29 -21.32 4.45
C LEU A 84 -10.59 -20.58 4.80
N TRP A 85 -11.51 -20.45 3.86
CA TRP A 85 -12.67 -19.56 4.01
C TRP A 85 -14.00 -20.27 4.11
N GLN A 86 -13.98 -21.60 4.22
CA GLN A 86 -15.19 -22.37 4.50
C GLN A 86 -15.86 -21.99 5.82
N LYS A 87 -15.09 -21.47 6.77
CA LYS A 87 -15.57 -20.96 8.08
C LYS A 87 -15.86 -19.45 8.08
N GLY A 88 -15.82 -18.78 6.92
CA GLY A 88 -16.09 -17.34 6.78
C GLY A 88 -14.98 -16.45 7.35
N THR A 89 -15.34 -15.25 7.78
CA THR A 89 -14.43 -14.20 8.23
C THR A 89 -13.44 -14.64 9.31
N VAL A 90 -13.84 -15.55 10.22
CA VAL A 90 -12.95 -16.05 11.28
C VAL A 90 -11.71 -16.75 10.70
N SER A 91 -11.90 -17.63 9.71
CA SER A 91 -10.77 -18.32 9.09
C SER A 91 -9.86 -17.39 8.29
N TYR A 92 -10.40 -16.32 7.73
CA TYR A 92 -9.61 -15.26 7.11
C TYR A 92 -8.73 -14.55 8.15
N LEU A 93 -9.28 -14.21 9.30
CA LEU A 93 -8.53 -13.58 10.38
C LEU A 93 -7.45 -14.50 10.95
N GLU A 94 -7.76 -15.80 11.12
CA GLU A 94 -6.78 -16.83 11.51
C GLU A 94 -5.62 -16.94 10.50
N TYR A 95 -5.91 -16.78 9.20
CA TYR A 95 -4.90 -16.74 8.15
C TYR A 95 -4.04 -15.47 8.19
N MET A 96 -4.65 -14.30 8.40
CA MET A 96 -3.96 -13.02 8.39
C MET A 96 -3.11 -12.78 9.66
N TYR A 97 -3.57 -13.23 10.81
CA TYR A 97 -2.93 -12.96 12.10
C TYR A 97 -1.44 -13.30 12.15
N PRO A 98 -1.00 -14.56 11.88
CA PRO A 98 0.42 -14.91 11.93
C PRO A 98 1.25 -14.17 10.88
N ARG A 99 0.68 -13.81 9.74
CA ARG A 99 1.34 -13.03 8.69
C ARG A 99 1.62 -11.61 9.13
N LEU A 100 0.65 -10.95 9.72
CA LEU A 100 0.80 -9.60 10.25
C LEU A 100 1.80 -9.56 11.39
N LEU A 101 1.86 -10.59 12.25
CA LEU A 101 2.90 -10.72 13.29
C LEU A 101 4.30 -10.78 12.68
N LEU A 102 4.52 -11.62 11.67
CA LEU A 102 5.83 -11.71 11.00
C LEU A 102 6.20 -10.41 10.28
N MET A 103 5.23 -9.75 9.65
CA MET A 103 5.44 -8.44 9.02
C MET A 103 5.87 -7.39 10.04
N ARG A 104 5.26 -7.37 11.23
CA ARG A 104 5.68 -6.48 12.31
C ARG A 104 7.12 -6.74 12.75
N GLU A 105 7.54 -8.01 12.82
CA GLU A 105 8.92 -8.37 13.15
C GLU A 105 9.92 -7.96 12.07
N LEU A 106 9.53 -7.99 10.80
CA LEU A 106 10.36 -7.52 9.68
C LEU A 106 10.56 -6.01 9.70
N LEU A 107 9.55 -5.24 10.11
CA LEU A 107 9.60 -3.78 10.11
C LEU A 107 10.73 -3.25 11.01
N SER A 108 11.43 -2.23 10.50
CA SER A 108 12.34 -1.40 11.29
C SER A 108 11.57 -0.60 12.35
N ASP A 109 12.28 -0.07 13.34
CA ASP A 109 11.64 0.74 14.40
C ASP A 109 10.96 2.01 13.88
N LYS A 110 11.30 2.46 12.67
CA LYS A 110 10.69 3.60 11.99
C LYS A 110 9.80 3.18 10.82
N GLY A 111 9.65 1.88 10.59
CA GLY A 111 8.92 1.32 9.46
C GLY A 111 7.40 1.46 9.59
N SER A 112 6.76 1.43 8.44
CA SER A 112 5.28 1.48 8.32
C SER A 112 4.77 0.31 7.49
N ILE A 113 3.57 -0.16 7.82
CA ILE A 113 2.80 -1.11 7.04
C ILE A 113 1.57 -0.40 6.46
N TYR A 114 1.28 -0.71 5.20
CA TYR A 114 0.06 -0.32 4.50
C TYR A 114 -0.70 -1.59 4.13
N VAL A 115 -1.94 -1.69 4.58
CA VAL A 115 -2.81 -2.84 4.33
C VAL A 115 -4.00 -2.37 3.51
N HIS A 116 -3.99 -2.71 2.22
CA HIS A 116 -5.09 -2.43 1.31
C HIS A 116 -6.16 -3.50 1.47
N ILE A 117 -7.38 -3.10 1.67
CA ILE A 117 -8.49 -4.03 1.98
C ILE A 117 -9.82 -3.39 1.59
N ASP A 118 -10.80 -4.21 1.26
CA ASP A 118 -12.14 -3.75 0.95
C ASP A 118 -13.06 -3.72 2.18
N TRP A 119 -14.30 -3.31 1.96
CA TRP A 119 -15.32 -3.17 3.00
C TRP A 119 -15.77 -4.52 3.63
N HIS A 120 -15.54 -5.67 2.98
CA HIS A 120 -15.99 -6.97 3.49
C HIS A 120 -15.31 -7.34 4.80
N VAL A 121 -14.01 -7.16 4.89
CA VAL A 121 -13.20 -7.58 6.04
C VAL A 121 -12.39 -6.44 6.68
N GLY A 122 -12.42 -5.23 6.09
CA GLY A 122 -11.62 -4.09 6.55
C GLY A 122 -11.77 -3.80 8.04
N HIS A 123 -13.00 -3.77 8.56
CA HIS A 123 -13.26 -3.49 9.98
C HIS A 123 -12.64 -4.54 10.91
N TYR A 124 -12.65 -5.82 10.52
CA TYR A 124 -12.05 -6.90 11.31
C TYR A 124 -10.52 -6.86 11.26
N ILE A 125 -9.94 -6.56 10.08
CA ILE A 125 -8.50 -6.36 9.93
C ILE A 125 -8.02 -5.17 10.76
N LYS A 126 -8.81 -4.09 10.85
CA LYS A 126 -8.51 -2.95 11.73
C LYS A 126 -8.33 -3.37 13.18
N ILE A 127 -9.19 -4.27 13.68
CA ILE A 127 -9.09 -4.80 15.05
C ILE A 127 -7.81 -5.63 15.24
N LEU A 128 -7.47 -6.49 14.26
CA LEU A 128 -6.20 -7.24 14.31
C LEU A 128 -4.97 -6.31 14.30
N LEU A 129 -5.00 -5.27 13.47
CA LEU A 129 -3.91 -4.31 13.41
C LEU A 129 -3.77 -3.53 14.72
N ASP A 130 -4.88 -3.16 15.37
CA ASP A 130 -4.86 -2.53 16.69
C ASP A 130 -4.24 -3.44 17.76
N ASP A 131 -4.54 -4.75 17.71
CA ASP A 131 -4.00 -5.74 18.64
C ASP A 131 -2.49 -5.97 18.41
N ILE A 132 -2.08 -6.10 17.16
CA ILE A 132 -0.70 -6.43 16.80
C ILE A 132 0.23 -5.22 16.89
N PHE A 133 -0.18 -4.07 16.37
CA PHE A 133 0.67 -2.87 16.26
C PHE A 133 0.46 -1.89 17.42
N GLY A 134 -0.68 -1.95 18.10
CA GLY A 134 -1.11 -0.96 19.08
C GLY A 134 -1.95 0.16 18.46
N LYS A 135 -3.02 0.58 19.13
CA LYS A 135 -3.91 1.67 18.66
C LYS A 135 -3.19 3.00 18.52
N GLU A 136 -2.20 3.25 19.36
CA GLU A 136 -1.36 4.45 19.36
C GLU A 136 -0.46 4.55 18.13
N ASN A 137 -0.23 3.45 17.45
CA ASN A 137 0.58 3.37 16.22
C ASN A 137 -0.27 3.42 14.94
N PHE A 138 -1.58 3.54 15.06
CA PHE A 138 -2.47 3.86 13.95
C PHE A 138 -2.15 5.26 13.40
N ARG A 139 -1.98 5.38 12.08
CA ARG A 139 -1.60 6.64 11.43
C ARG A 139 -2.72 7.18 10.57
N ASN A 140 -3.23 6.38 9.64
CA ASN A 140 -4.29 6.81 8.73
C ASN A 140 -5.19 5.63 8.33
N GLU A 141 -6.44 5.95 8.07
CA GLU A 141 -7.34 5.20 7.20
C GLU A 141 -7.44 6.01 5.91
N ILE A 142 -6.80 5.50 4.85
CA ILE A 142 -6.80 6.15 3.56
C ILE A 142 -7.98 5.58 2.77
N VAL A 143 -8.88 6.44 2.33
CA VAL A 143 -10.01 6.09 1.47
C VAL A 143 -9.58 6.26 0.02
N TRP A 144 -9.41 5.16 -0.69
CA TRP A 144 -9.09 5.19 -2.11
C TRP A 144 -10.36 5.07 -2.94
N LYS A 145 -10.84 6.20 -3.44
CA LYS A 145 -12.03 6.29 -4.27
C LYS A 145 -11.67 6.07 -5.74
N TYR A 146 -12.38 5.15 -6.38
CA TYR A 146 -12.26 4.85 -7.81
C TYR A 146 -13.58 5.04 -8.54
N THR A 147 -13.51 5.10 -9.87
CA THR A 147 -14.67 5.18 -10.76
C THR A 147 -15.16 3.78 -11.13
N GLY A 148 -16.45 3.63 -11.37
CA GLY A 148 -17.04 2.35 -11.77
C GLY A 148 -18.47 2.54 -12.26
N SER A 149 -18.93 1.63 -13.13
CA SER A 149 -20.21 1.73 -13.81
C SER A 149 -21.41 1.19 -13.03
N LEU A 150 -21.20 0.33 -12.02
CA LEU A 150 -22.30 -0.30 -11.30
C LEU A 150 -23.05 0.71 -10.42
N GLN A 151 -24.34 0.84 -10.65
CA GLN A 151 -25.24 1.61 -9.81
C GLN A 151 -26.32 0.67 -9.27
N PRO A 152 -26.26 0.28 -8.00
CA PRO A 152 -27.30 -0.54 -7.38
C PRO A 152 -28.60 0.25 -7.27
N LYS A 153 -29.74 -0.46 -7.35
CA LYS A 153 -31.07 0.18 -7.33
C LYS A 153 -31.51 0.61 -5.92
N PHE A 154 -30.99 -0.07 -4.89
CA PHE A 154 -31.49 0.06 -3.50
C PHE A 154 -30.41 0.46 -2.50
N ASP A 155 -29.16 0.60 -2.96
CA ASP A 155 -28.02 0.96 -2.11
C ASP A 155 -27.19 2.08 -2.73
N PHE A 156 -26.31 2.68 -1.93
CA PHE A 156 -25.25 3.53 -2.47
C PHE A 156 -24.18 2.68 -3.17
N ALA A 157 -23.69 3.16 -4.31
CA ALA A 157 -22.61 2.49 -5.03
C ALA A 157 -21.32 2.50 -4.18
N ARG A 158 -20.77 1.31 -3.89
CA ARG A 158 -19.50 1.16 -3.20
C ARG A 158 -18.37 1.36 -4.20
N LYS A 159 -17.65 2.46 -4.07
CA LYS A 159 -16.62 2.90 -5.04
C LYS A 159 -15.39 3.38 -4.32
N HIS A 160 -14.98 2.67 -3.28
CA HIS A 160 -13.74 2.91 -2.58
C HIS A 160 -13.28 1.64 -1.88
N ASP A 161 -11.98 1.56 -1.72
CA ASP A 161 -11.31 0.64 -0.82
C ASP A 161 -10.62 1.42 0.29
N ILE A 162 -10.13 0.74 1.29
CA ILE A 162 -9.49 1.31 2.45
C ILE A 162 -8.04 0.82 2.51
N ILE A 163 -7.11 1.73 2.81
CA ILE A 163 -5.73 1.38 3.09
C ILE A 163 -5.42 1.81 4.53
N PHE A 164 -5.26 0.84 5.43
CA PHE A 164 -4.82 1.13 6.79
C PHE A 164 -3.32 1.33 6.84
N ARG A 165 -2.89 2.43 7.43
CA ARG A 165 -1.49 2.70 7.70
C ARG A 165 -1.20 2.61 9.19
N TYR A 166 -0.25 1.75 9.56
CA TYR A 166 0.31 1.64 10.89
C TYR A 166 1.83 1.83 10.84
N SER A 167 2.41 2.36 11.90
CA SER A 167 3.85 2.34 12.12
C SER A 167 4.21 1.28 13.17
N LYS A 168 5.46 0.83 13.19
CA LYS A 168 5.91 -0.08 14.26
C LYS A 168 5.96 0.62 15.60
N ASN A 169 6.42 1.88 15.61
CA ASN A 169 6.58 2.74 16.80
C ASN A 169 6.14 4.18 16.49
N ASN A 170 6.24 5.06 17.49
CA ASN A 170 5.90 6.48 17.35
C ASN A 170 6.84 7.24 16.40
N SER A 171 8.11 6.85 16.30
CA SER A 171 9.06 7.41 15.34
C SER A 171 8.82 6.76 13.97
N VAL A 172 8.57 7.55 12.93
CA VAL A 172 8.16 7.04 11.62
C VAL A 172 8.91 7.75 10.51
N ILE A 173 9.32 6.99 9.48
CA ILE A 173 9.77 7.56 8.21
C ILE A 173 8.51 7.98 7.44
N PHE A 174 8.41 9.29 7.19
CA PHE A 174 7.30 9.84 6.41
C PHE A 174 7.78 11.04 5.59
N ASN A 175 7.61 10.93 4.28
CA ASN A 175 7.91 11.99 3.33
C ASN A 175 6.58 12.61 2.90
N PRO A 176 6.20 13.79 3.42
CA PRO A 176 4.95 14.42 3.06
C PRO A 176 4.92 14.73 1.56
N GLN A 177 3.80 14.38 0.93
CA GLN A 177 3.54 14.70 -0.46
C GLN A 177 2.64 15.92 -0.55
N PHE A 178 2.82 16.72 -1.59
CA PHE A 178 2.08 17.95 -1.78
C PHE A 178 1.44 17.97 -3.16
N VAL A 179 0.29 18.59 -3.24
CA VAL A 179 -0.40 18.92 -4.50
C VAL A 179 -0.44 20.43 -4.67
N ASP A 180 -0.53 20.88 -5.90
CA ASP A 180 -0.65 22.29 -6.22
C ASP A 180 -1.89 22.91 -5.57
N TYR A 181 -1.77 24.17 -5.19
CA TYR A 181 -2.93 24.92 -4.73
C TYR A 181 -3.87 25.21 -5.89
N SER A 182 -5.17 25.11 -5.63
CA SER A 182 -6.17 25.59 -6.58
C SER A 182 -6.01 27.09 -6.81
N GLU A 183 -6.36 27.57 -8.01
CA GLU A 183 -6.36 29.00 -8.35
C GLU A 183 -7.09 29.85 -7.30
N LYS A 184 -8.23 29.37 -6.81
CA LYS A 184 -8.99 29.99 -5.72
C LYS A 184 -8.20 30.12 -4.44
N THR A 185 -7.33 29.17 -4.13
CA THR A 185 -6.44 29.23 -2.95
C THR A 185 -5.31 30.20 -3.19
N ILE A 186 -4.67 30.17 -4.36
CA ILE A 186 -3.59 31.06 -4.76
C ILE A 186 -4.06 32.52 -4.69
N ALA A 187 -5.28 32.81 -5.19
CA ALA A 187 -5.87 34.15 -5.16
C ALA A 187 -6.05 34.73 -3.74
N ARG A 188 -6.04 33.90 -2.69
CA ARG A 188 -6.13 34.34 -1.29
C ARG A 188 -4.78 34.83 -0.74
N PHE A 189 -3.69 34.53 -1.41
CA PHE A 189 -2.33 35.00 -1.09
C PHE A 189 -1.99 36.17 -2.01
N ASP A 190 -2.68 37.26 -1.80
CA ASP A 190 -2.73 38.44 -2.65
C ASP A 190 -1.55 39.40 -2.44
N ASN A 191 -0.75 39.22 -1.40
CA ASN A 191 0.42 40.02 -1.09
C ASN A 191 1.71 39.25 -1.45
N ILE A 192 2.75 40.01 -1.80
CA ILE A 192 4.08 39.46 -2.12
C ILE A 192 5.13 40.34 -1.41
N ASP A 193 6.13 39.70 -0.79
CA ASP A 193 7.36 40.34 -0.33
C ASP A 193 8.57 39.46 -0.66
N GLU A 194 9.76 39.81 -0.15
CA GLU A 194 11.01 39.07 -0.39
C GLU A 194 10.97 37.60 0.04
N SER A 195 10.09 37.25 0.99
CA SER A 195 9.90 35.89 1.50
C SER A 195 8.86 35.10 0.71
N GLY A 196 8.19 35.72 -0.29
CA GLY A 196 7.22 35.09 -1.14
C GLY A 196 5.79 35.62 -1.01
N ARG A 197 4.84 34.81 -1.56
CA ARG A 197 3.41 35.17 -1.46
C ARG A 197 2.87 34.91 -0.07
N TYR A 198 2.08 35.86 0.46
CA TYR A 198 1.44 35.72 1.77
C TYR A 198 0.02 36.29 1.78
N LYS A 199 -0.76 35.88 2.78
CA LYS A 199 -2.05 36.47 3.13
C LYS A 199 -1.98 37.04 4.55
N LEU A 200 -2.79 38.05 4.83
CA LEU A 200 -2.97 38.58 6.17
C LEU A 200 -4.04 37.73 6.90
N THR A 201 -3.70 37.32 8.11
CA THR A 201 -4.58 36.56 9.00
C THR A 201 -4.76 37.35 10.29
N TYR A 202 -6.01 37.53 10.68
CA TYR A 202 -6.37 38.27 11.90
C TYR A 202 -6.69 37.29 13.01
N ARG A 203 -6.00 37.36 14.13
CA ARG A 203 -6.27 36.58 15.34
C ARG A 203 -6.05 37.44 16.57
N ASP A 204 -6.99 37.41 17.50
CA ASP A 204 -6.90 38.13 18.80
C ASP A 204 -6.54 39.62 18.66
N GLY A 205 -7.11 40.30 17.67
CA GLY A 205 -6.86 41.71 17.37
C GLY A 205 -5.47 42.01 16.77
N LYS A 206 -4.69 40.96 16.44
CA LYS A 206 -3.36 41.09 15.82
C LYS A 206 -3.38 40.56 14.39
N VAL A 207 -2.52 41.14 13.56
CA VAL A 207 -2.33 40.79 12.17
C VAL A 207 -1.09 39.92 12.02
N TYR A 208 -1.23 38.77 11.35
CA TYR A 208 -0.14 37.85 11.08
C TYR A 208 0.01 37.66 9.57
N LYS A 209 1.26 37.60 9.09
CA LYS A 209 1.56 37.17 7.74
C LYS A 209 1.58 35.64 7.71
N THR A 210 0.79 35.02 6.82
CA THR A 210 0.83 33.59 6.56
C THR A 210 1.36 33.40 5.16
N TYR A 211 2.58 32.88 5.03
CA TYR A 211 3.22 32.64 3.73
C TYR A 211 2.68 31.37 3.07
N MET A 212 2.62 31.43 1.75
CA MET A 212 2.29 30.28 0.92
C MET A 212 3.45 29.28 0.99
N LYS A 213 3.12 28.01 1.24
CA LYS A 213 4.09 26.90 1.25
C LYS A 213 4.23 26.31 -0.15
N GLU A 214 5.09 25.31 -0.30
CA GLU A 214 5.34 24.61 -1.59
C GLU A 214 4.09 23.98 -2.20
N GLY A 215 3.10 23.61 -1.37
CA GLY A 215 1.86 23.03 -1.81
C GLY A 215 0.92 22.71 -0.64
N LYS A 216 -0.24 22.17 -0.96
CA LYS A 216 -1.18 21.63 0.01
C LYS A 216 -0.79 20.16 0.29
N PRO A 217 -0.57 19.76 1.56
CA PRO A 217 -0.36 18.34 1.87
C PRO A 217 -1.51 17.48 1.33
N ILE A 218 -1.19 16.30 0.81
CA ILE A 218 -2.20 15.31 0.39
C ILE A 218 -3.01 14.88 1.61
N GLU A 219 -4.32 14.81 1.43
CA GLU A 219 -5.27 14.31 2.42
C GLU A 219 -5.36 12.78 2.32
N ASP A 220 -6.04 12.16 3.26
CA ASP A 220 -6.24 10.69 3.31
C ASP A 220 -7.46 10.21 2.50
N VAL A 221 -8.07 11.06 1.71
CA VAL A 221 -9.06 10.70 0.69
C VAL A 221 -8.42 10.83 -0.70
N TRP A 222 -8.09 9.69 -1.30
CA TRP A 222 -7.46 9.64 -2.62
C TRP A 222 -8.52 9.38 -3.68
N ILE A 223 -8.47 10.15 -4.76
CA ILE A 223 -9.38 10.03 -5.88
C ILE A 223 -8.56 9.63 -7.10
N GLU A 224 -9.03 8.64 -7.86
CA GLU A 224 -8.33 8.07 -9.02
C GLU A 224 -7.83 9.12 -10.03
N GLN A 225 -8.53 10.25 -10.17
CA GLN A 225 -8.08 11.36 -11.02
C GLN A 225 -6.84 12.09 -10.50
N ILE A 226 -6.59 12.05 -9.19
CA ILE A 226 -5.38 12.63 -8.58
C ILE A 226 -4.19 11.68 -8.79
N ASN A 227 -4.45 10.38 -8.95
CA ASN A 227 -3.42 9.36 -9.11
C ASN A 227 -2.65 9.45 -10.43
N ASN A 228 -3.22 10.06 -11.47
CA ASN A 228 -2.51 10.24 -12.73
C ASN A 228 -1.41 11.30 -12.64
N ASP A 229 -1.51 12.25 -11.70
CA ASP A 229 -0.57 13.36 -11.59
C ASP A 229 0.36 13.26 -10.34
N VAL A 230 -0.05 12.51 -9.31
CA VAL A 230 0.61 12.51 -7.99
C VAL A 230 1.27 11.18 -7.65
N LEU A 231 0.83 10.07 -8.23
CA LEU A 231 1.47 8.76 -8.14
C LEU A 231 2.34 8.46 -9.37
N ASP A 232 2.91 9.45 -10.00
CA ASP A 232 4.17 9.31 -10.72
C ASP A 232 5.34 9.10 -9.71
N ILE A 233 5.14 8.22 -8.74
CA ILE A 233 6.21 7.29 -8.42
C ILE A 233 6.39 6.57 -9.74
N PRO A 234 7.54 6.67 -10.42
CA PRO A 234 7.80 5.88 -11.60
C PRO A 234 7.89 4.41 -11.14
N ILE A 235 6.76 3.79 -10.90
CA ILE A 235 6.60 2.41 -11.25
C ILE A 235 6.74 2.50 -12.75
N GLU A 236 8.00 2.38 -13.24
CA GLU A 236 8.21 2.08 -14.63
C GLU A 236 7.21 1.00 -14.95
N LYS A 237 6.16 1.34 -15.69
CA LYS A 237 5.39 0.40 -16.49
C LYS A 237 6.35 -0.10 -17.55
N LYS A 238 7.41 -0.77 -17.16
CA LYS A 238 8.09 -1.72 -17.99
C LYS A 238 7.04 -2.75 -18.28
N ASN A 239 6.50 -2.63 -19.48
CA ASN A 239 5.67 -3.63 -20.11
C ASN A 239 6.23 -5.00 -19.75
N ALA A 240 5.48 -5.73 -18.90
CA ALA A 240 5.72 -7.16 -18.66
C ALA A 240 5.44 -8.00 -19.93
N LYS A 241 5.64 -7.41 -21.11
CA LYS A 241 5.45 -8.03 -22.43
C LYS A 241 6.73 -8.35 -23.18
N GLU A 242 7.89 -8.01 -22.63
CA GLU A 242 9.16 -8.36 -23.29
C GLU A 242 10.08 -9.04 -22.28
N ASN A 243 10.30 -10.30 -22.53
CA ASN A 243 11.26 -11.27 -22.00
C ASN A 243 10.62 -12.41 -21.17
N VAL A 244 9.79 -13.18 -21.86
CA VAL A 244 9.75 -14.63 -21.62
C VAL A 244 10.29 -15.29 -22.88
N ASP A 245 11.60 -15.32 -22.98
CA ASP A 245 12.31 -16.30 -23.79
C ASP A 245 13.10 -17.19 -22.85
N TYR A 246 12.59 -18.46 -22.78
CA TYR A 246 13.15 -19.70 -22.23
C TYR A 246 13.59 -19.73 -20.78
#